data_e8691b2c37cec8d434884ddc250979f2
#
_entry.id   e8691b2c37cec8d434884ddc250979f2
#
_cell.length_a   1.000
_cell.length_b   1.000
_cell.length_c   1.000
_cell.angle_alpha   90.00
_cell.angle_beta   90.00
_cell.angle_gamma   90.00
#
_symmetry.space_group_name_H-M   'P 1'
#
loop_
_entity.id
_entity.type
_entity.pdbx_description
1 polymer ?
#
loop_
_entity_poly.entity_id
_entity_poly.type
_entity_poly.pdbx_seq_one_letter_code
_entity_poly.pdbx_strand_id
1 'polypeptide(L)'
;MKLLMHICCAPCSVYCIESLRTEGIEPVGFWYNPTIHPYTEYRSRRDCLRSYAEQVGLTLIEQDEYGLRDFVTAVVHNIDRRCGYCYAVRLDRTAAYAAENGCDAFTTSLLVSPYQDHELLIRAAESAAKKYGVRFLYRDFRVGYREGQAKARELGLYMQKYCGCVFSEEDRYIKNRPLKKPPVQIVPKPVNPKKEKKRRPPRPEWTLPEQEAPTRPLEMPCETEVVAFFPKDTIIE
;
A
#
# COMPACT_ATOMS: atom_id res chain seq x y z
N MET A 1 -12.33 -20.58 -10.35
CA MET A 1 -11.19 -20.01 -9.60
C MET A 1 -11.63 -18.71 -8.99
N LYS A 2 -11.59 -18.60 -7.65
CA LYS A 2 -11.91 -17.36 -6.91
C LYS A 2 -10.67 -16.46 -6.87
N LEU A 3 -10.67 -15.40 -7.68
CA LEU A 3 -9.52 -14.50 -7.83
C LEU A 3 -9.81 -13.16 -7.16
N LEU A 4 -8.93 -12.73 -6.24
CA LEU A 4 -8.95 -11.39 -5.67
C LEU A 4 -8.01 -10.48 -6.46
N MET A 5 -8.50 -9.34 -6.95
CA MET A 5 -7.70 -8.38 -7.70
C MET A 5 -7.58 -7.05 -6.95
N HIS A 6 -6.38 -6.73 -6.45
CA HIS A 6 -6.11 -5.40 -5.94
C HIS A 6 -6.28 -4.35 -7.05
N ILE A 7 -7.05 -3.29 -6.77
CA ILE A 7 -7.31 -2.21 -7.71
C ILE A 7 -6.85 -0.87 -7.15
N CYS A 8 -5.94 -0.21 -7.85
CA CYS A 8 -5.42 1.10 -7.45
C CYS A 8 -6.30 2.28 -7.94
N CYS A 9 -7.06 2.10 -9.02
CA CYS A 9 -7.99 3.08 -9.59
C CYS A 9 -8.78 2.44 -10.72
N ALA A 10 -9.93 2.99 -11.08
CA ALA A 10 -10.77 2.48 -12.16
C ALA A 10 -10.05 2.41 -13.51
N PRO A 11 -9.38 3.47 -14.02
CA PRO A 11 -8.72 3.42 -15.33
C PRO A 11 -7.68 2.30 -15.48
N CYS A 12 -6.97 1.96 -14.37
CA CYS A 12 -5.99 0.88 -14.39
C CYS A 12 -6.63 -0.52 -14.41
N SER A 13 -7.87 -0.64 -13.97
CA SER A 13 -8.55 -1.94 -13.89
C SER A 13 -9.33 -2.31 -15.15
N VAL A 14 -9.66 -1.35 -16.03
CA VAL A 14 -10.49 -1.59 -17.23
C VAL A 14 -9.95 -2.77 -18.05
N TYR A 15 -8.75 -2.67 -18.56
CA TYR A 15 -8.16 -3.74 -19.37
C TYR A 15 -7.92 -5.02 -18.56
N CYS A 16 -7.51 -4.91 -17.30
CA CYS A 16 -7.25 -6.07 -16.46
C CYS A 16 -8.52 -6.93 -16.27
N ILE A 17 -9.66 -6.29 -15.99
CA ILE A 17 -10.94 -6.97 -15.81
C ILE A 17 -11.37 -7.63 -17.11
N GLU A 18 -11.33 -6.90 -18.22
CA GLU A 18 -11.72 -7.44 -19.53
C GLU A 18 -10.85 -8.62 -19.95
N SER A 19 -9.52 -8.51 -19.78
CA SER A 19 -8.59 -9.59 -20.07
C SER A 19 -8.88 -10.84 -19.25
N LEU A 20 -9.11 -10.69 -17.94
CA LEU A 20 -9.46 -11.82 -17.07
C LEU A 20 -10.80 -12.44 -17.43
N ARG A 21 -11.81 -11.64 -17.75
CA ARG A 21 -13.13 -12.11 -18.21
C ARG A 21 -13.04 -12.87 -19.52
N THR A 22 -12.17 -12.44 -20.45
CA THR A 22 -11.90 -13.16 -21.70
C THR A 22 -11.28 -14.54 -21.45
N GLU A 23 -10.51 -14.69 -20.37
CA GLU A 23 -9.98 -15.98 -19.89
C GLU A 23 -11.01 -16.81 -19.11
N GLY A 24 -12.26 -16.34 -18.97
CA GLY A 24 -13.30 -16.99 -18.17
C GLY A 24 -13.13 -16.84 -16.66
N ILE A 25 -12.35 -15.83 -16.23
CA ILE A 25 -12.08 -15.56 -14.82
C ILE A 25 -12.83 -14.27 -14.43
N GLU A 26 -13.82 -14.40 -13.53
CA GLU A 26 -14.47 -13.24 -12.92
C GLU A 26 -13.69 -12.82 -11.66
N PRO A 27 -13.00 -11.66 -11.66
CA PRO A 27 -12.27 -11.22 -10.49
C PRO A 27 -13.19 -10.56 -9.47
N VAL A 28 -12.81 -10.68 -8.19
CA VAL A 28 -13.36 -9.84 -7.12
C VAL A 28 -12.41 -8.68 -6.90
N GLY A 29 -12.89 -7.45 -7.07
CA GLY A 29 -12.10 -6.23 -6.86
C GLY A 29 -11.80 -6.02 -5.38
N PHE A 30 -10.60 -5.58 -5.06
CA PHE A 30 -10.17 -5.23 -3.70
C PHE A 30 -9.54 -3.85 -3.67
N TRP A 31 -10.17 -2.92 -2.96
CA TRP A 31 -9.65 -1.60 -2.71
C TRP A 31 -8.91 -1.57 -1.37
N TYR A 32 -7.59 -1.41 -1.43
CA TYR A 32 -6.74 -1.11 -0.28
C TYR A 32 -5.56 -0.26 -0.72
N ASN A 33 -5.65 1.04 -0.52
CA ASN A 33 -4.71 2.01 -1.10
C ASN A 33 -4.24 3.09 -0.10
N PRO A 34 -3.66 2.74 1.05
CA PRO A 34 -3.28 3.70 2.09
C PRO A 34 -2.15 4.65 1.63
N THR A 35 -1.52 4.35 0.50
CA THR A 35 -0.39 5.13 -0.05
C THR A 35 -0.80 6.10 -1.16
N ILE A 36 -2.10 6.34 -1.37
CA ILE A 36 -2.60 7.37 -2.30
C ILE A 36 -2.85 8.67 -1.54
N HIS A 37 -2.28 9.77 -2.02
CA HIS A 37 -2.34 11.10 -1.40
C HIS A 37 -2.46 12.21 -2.46
N PRO A 38 -3.00 13.40 -2.11
CA PRO A 38 -3.67 13.74 -0.86
C PRO A 38 -5.01 13.04 -0.69
N TYR A 39 -5.72 13.31 0.39
CA TYR A 39 -7.02 12.69 0.67
C TYR A 39 -8.05 12.90 -0.45
N THR A 40 -8.04 14.07 -1.09
CA THR A 40 -8.93 14.38 -2.22
C THR A 40 -8.69 13.44 -3.41
N GLU A 41 -7.42 13.14 -3.74
CA GLU A 41 -7.05 12.18 -4.79
C GLU A 41 -7.44 10.75 -4.41
N TYR A 42 -7.18 10.36 -3.15
CA TYR A 42 -7.61 9.07 -2.61
C TYR A 42 -9.12 8.88 -2.78
N ARG A 43 -9.90 9.86 -2.32
CA ARG A 43 -11.37 9.85 -2.42
C ARG A 43 -11.83 9.79 -3.87
N SER A 44 -11.29 10.65 -4.75
CA SER A 44 -11.68 10.68 -6.16
C SER A 44 -11.47 9.35 -6.87
N ARG A 45 -10.35 8.65 -6.57
CA ARG A 45 -10.10 7.32 -7.16
C ARG A 45 -11.02 6.26 -6.60
N ARG A 46 -11.26 6.28 -5.29
CA ARG A 46 -12.17 5.33 -4.63
C ARG A 46 -13.59 5.47 -5.17
N ASP A 47 -14.11 6.68 -5.17
CA ASP A 47 -15.49 6.95 -5.58
C ASP A 47 -15.70 6.66 -7.07
N CYS A 48 -14.71 6.97 -7.92
CA CYS A 48 -14.72 6.57 -9.32
C CYS A 48 -14.70 5.05 -9.49
N LEU A 49 -13.92 4.32 -8.67
CA LEU A 49 -13.90 2.86 -8.73
C LEU A 49 -15.23 2.24 -8.30
N ARG A 50 -15.90 2.78 -7.29
CA ARG A 50 -17.24 2.35 -6.87
C ARG A 50 -18.23 2.44 -8.03
N SER A 51 -18.34 3.63 -8.63
CA SER A 51 -19.24 3.83 -9.76
C SER A 51 -18.90 2.93 -10.95
N TYR A 52 -17.62 2.74 -11.24
CA TYR A 52 -17.20 1.85 -12.31
C TYR A 52 -17.53 0.39 -12.01
N ALA A 53 -17.31 -0.07 -10.78
CA ALA A 53 -17.62 -1.43 -10.36
C ALA A 53 -19.12 -1.75 -10.50
N GLU A 54 -19.98 -0.83 -10.08
CA GLU A 54 -21.44 -0.93 -10.28
C GLU A 54 -21.80 -1.01 -11.77
N GLN A 55 -21.21 -0.14 -12.59
CA GLN A 55 -21.48 -0.08 -14.03
C GLN A 55 -21.12 -1.38 -14.76
N VAL A 56 -20.03 -2.05 -14.36
CA VAL A 56 -19.56 -3.27 -15.04
C VAL A 56 -19.92 -4.56 -14.30
N GLY A 57 -20.70 -4.48 -13.22
CA GLY A 57 -21.10 -5.62 -12.41
C GLY A 57 -19.93 -6.31 -11.69
N LEU A 58 -18.90 -5.55 -11.30
CA LEU A 58 -17.76 -6.07 -10.56
C LEU A 58 -18.08 -6.11 -9.07
N THR A 59 -17.96 -7.26 -8.44
CA THR A 59 -17.98 -7.33 -6.95
C THR A 59 -16.76 -6.60 -6.40
N LEU A 60 -16.97 -5.54 -5.60
CA LEU A 60 -15.92 -4.74 -5.01
C LEU A 60 -15.92 -4.87 -3.48
N ILE A 61 -14.77 -5.22 -2.93
CA ILE A 61 -14.51 -5.23 -1.49
C ILE A 61 -13.63 -4.05 -1.17
N GLU A 62 -14.01 -3.26 -0.18
CA GLU A 62 -13.28 -2.07 0.21
C GLU A 62 -12.76 -2.18 1.64
N GLN A 63 -11.45 -2.00 1.76
CA GLN A 63 -10.81 -1.67 3.02
C GLN A 63 -10.40 -0.19 2.93
N ASP A 64 -11.29 0.67 3.42
CA ASP A 64 -11.19 2.13 3.29
C ASP A 64 -10.25 2.69 4.37
N GLU A 65 -8.97 2.79 4.04
CA GLU A 65 -7.92 3.25 4.94
C GLU A 65 -7.03 4.28 4.24
N TYR A 66 -6.89 5.46 4.86
CA TYR A 66 -6.03 6.53 4.38
C TYR A 66 -4.78 6.65 5.25
N GLY A 67 -3.61 6.31 4.70
CA GLY A 67 -2.38 6.11 5.47
C GLY A 67 -1.26 7.13 5.20
N LEU A 68 -1.55 8.44 5.00
CA LEU A 68 -0.50 9.43 4.71
C LEU A 68 0.62 9.43 5.76
N ARG A 69 0.24 9.46 7.04
CA ARG A 69 1.23 9.58 8.14
C ARG A 69 2.12 8.35 8.19
N ASP A 70 1.52 7.18 8.14
CA ASP A 70 2.24 5.89 8.20
C ASP A 70 3.17 5.73 6.99
N PHE A 71 2.68 6.09 5.79
CA PHE A 71 3.49 6.08 4.59
C PHE A 71 4.71 7.01 4.70
N VAL A 72 4.50 8.28 5.09
CA VAL A 72 5.59 9.25 5.21
C VAL A 72 6.59 8.80 6.27
N THR A 73 6.13 8.36 7.44
CA THR A 73 7.01 7.85 8.51
C THR A 73 7.85 6.67 8.04
N ALA A 74 7.26 5.74 7.28
CA ALA A 74 7.96 4.56 6.79
C ALA A 74 9.03 4.88 5.73
N VAL A 75 8.85 5.92 4.90
CA VAL A 75 9.73 6.19 3.76
C VAL A 75 10.64 7.41 3.93
N VAL A 76 10.47 8.23 4.98
CA VAL A 76 11.18 9.50 5.16
C VAL A 76 12.70 9.35 5.12
N HIS A 77 13.25 8.26 5.62
CA HIS A 77 14.69 8.00 5.62
C HIS A 77 15.23 7.46 4.28
N ASN A 78 14.34 7.02 3.37
CA ASN A 78 14.74 6.51 2.06
C ASN A 78 13.59 6.65 1.05
N ILE A 79 13.29 7.90 0.69
CA ILE A 79 12.21 8.25 -0.23
C ILE A 79 12.38 7.58 -1.61
N ASP A 80 13.61 7.30 -2.03
CA ASP A 80 13.90 6.67 -3.31
C ASP A 80 13.40 5.22 -3.41
N ARG A 81 13.30 4.54 -2.27
CA ARG A 81 12.76 3.19 -2.17
C ARG A 81 11.28 3.13 -1.81
N ARG A 82 10.58 4.27 -1.79
CA ARG A 82 9.16 4.38 -1.45
C ARG A 82 8.24 3.46 -2.23
N CYS A 83 8.57 3.17 -3.50
CA CYS A 83 7.77 2.26 -4.33
C CYS A 83 7.77 0.83 -3.79
N GLY A 84 8.91 0.35 -3.28
CA GLY A 84 8.98 -0.97 -2.65
C GLY A 84 8.06 -1.10 -1.43
N TYR A 85 8.05 -0.09 -0.56
CA TYR A 85 7.10 -0.03 0.56
C TYR A 85 5.64 0.01 0.07
N CYS A 86 5.35 0.85 -0.92
CA CYS A 86 4.01 0.98 -1.49
C CYS A 86 3.47 -0.35 -2.04
N TYR A 87 4.29 -1.10 -2.79
CA TYR A 87 3.90 -2.41 -3.31
C TYR A 87 3.72 -3.42 -2.18
N ALA A 88 4.68 -3.47 -1.25
CA ALA A 88 4.64 -4.40 -0.14
C ALA A 88 3.35 -4.24 0.69
N VAL A 89 3.02 -3.03 1.13
CA VAL A 89 1.84 -2.78 1.96
C VAL A 89 0.54 -3.19 1.26
N ARG A 90 0.39 -2.83 -0.01
CA ARG A 90 -0.84 -3.17 -0.77
C ARG A 90 -0.96 -4.66 -1.03
N LEU A 91 0.12 -5.29 -1.47
CA LEU A 91 0.09 -6.70 -1.87
C LEU A 91 0.11 -7.64 -0.67
N ASP A 92 0.78 -7.26 0.42
CA ASP A 92 0.73 -8.01 1.68
C ASP A 92 -0.71 -8.09 2.20
N ARG A 93 -1.41 -6.94 2.27
CA ARG A 93 -2.82 -6.92 2.71
C ARG A 93 -3.74 -7.65 1.73
N THR A 94 -3.49 -7.53 0.42
CA THR A 94 -4.29 -8.24 -0.59
C THR A 94 -4.14 -9.76 -0.45
N ALA A 95 -2.91 -10.25 -0.29
CA ALA A 95 -2.63 -11.67 -0.10
C ALA A 95 -3.19 -12.19 1.21
N ALA A 96 -3.05 -11.42 2.30
CA ALA A 96 -3.65 -11.75 3.59
C ALA A 96 -5.17 -11.91 3.47
N TYR A 97 -5.84 -10.90 2.89
CA TYR A 97 -7.29 -10.94 2.69
C TYR A 97 -7.72 -12.13 1.81
N ALA A 98 -6.96 -12.41 0.75
CA ALA A 98 -7.23 -13.56 -0.12
C ALA A 98 -7.15 -14.89 0.63
N ALA A 99 -6.14 -15.07 1.48
CA ALA A 99 -5.99 -16.26 2.33
C ALA A 99 -7.12 -16.37 3.37
N GLU A 100 -7.41 -15.27 4.08
CA GLU A 100 -8.47 -15.19 5.09
C GLU A 100 -9.86 -15.56 4.54
N ASN A 101 -10.10 -15.27 3.26
CA ASN A 101 -11.40 -15.44 2.61
C ASN A 101 -11.46 -16.61 1.60
N GLY A 102 -10.48 -17.52 1.64
CA GLY A 102 -10.45 -18.73 0.81
C GLY A 102 -10.44 -18.42 -0.69
N CYS A 103 -9.67 -17.41 -1.12
CA CYS A 103 -9.41 -17.18 -2.53
C CYS A 103 -8.31 -18.09 -3.04
N ASP A 104 -8.46 -18.61 -4.28
CA ASP A 104 -7.46 -19.49 -4.90
C ASP A 104 -6.19 -18.73 -5.28
N ALA A 105 -6.35 -17.45 -5.61
CA ALA A 105 -5.24 -16.60 -6.05
C ALA A 105 -5.56 -15.11 -5.82
N PHE A 106 -4.51 -14.29 -5.89
CA PHE A 106 -4.64 -12.83 -6.00
C PHE A 106 -3.82 -12.28 -7.16
N THR A 107 -4.17 -11.08 -7.59
CA THR A 107 -3.45 -10.30 -8.61
C THR A 107 -3.58 -8.81 -8.32
N THR A 108 -3.04 -7.96 -9.20
CA THR A 108 -3.12 -6.50 -9.05
C THR A 108 -3.23 -5.76 -10.37
N SER A 109 -4.04 -4.71 -10.42
CA SER A 109 -4.12 -3.79 -11.54
C SER A 109 -2.85 -2.95 -11.74
N LEU A 110 -1.91 -2.94 -10.79
CA LEU A 110 -0.63 -2.26 -10.96
C LEU A 110 0.20 -2.83 -12.11
N LEU A 111 -0.02 -4.11 -12.47
CA LEU A 111 0.67 -4.78 -13.57
C LEU A 111 0.37 -4.19 -14.95
N VAL A 112 -0.66 -3.33 -15.08
CA VAL A 112 -1.00 -2.69 -16.37
C VAL A 112 -0.11 -1.50 -16.69
N SER A 113 0.47 -0.87 -15.68
CA SER A 113 1.19 0.40 -15.87
C SER A 113 2.64 0.17 -16.30
N PRO A 114 3.08 0.73 -17.45
CA PRO A 114 4.48 0.67 -17.88
C PRO A 114 5.41 1.57 -17.03
N TYR A 115 4.85 2.37 -16.14
CA TYR A 115 5.61 3.31 -15.28
C TYR A 115 5.93 2.74 -13.90
N GLN A 116 5.45 1.54 -13.58
CA GLN A 116 5.80 0.84 -12.36
C GLN A 116 7.14 0.11 -12.51
N ASP A 117 7.88 -0.02 -11.41
CA ASP A 117 9.00 -0.98 -11.35
C ASP A 117 8.42 -2.40 -11.30
N HIS A 118 8.35 -3.01 -12.48
CA HIS A 118 7.65 -4.28 -12.67
C HIS A 118 8.31 -5.44 -11.93
N GLU A 119 9.65 -5.48 -11.90
CA GLU A 119 10.38 -6.53 -11.19
C GLU A 119 10.19 -6.42 -9.68
N LEU A 120 10.26 -5.19 -9.15
CA LEU A 120 10.06 -4.94 -7.73
C LEU A 120 8.62 -5.28 -7.32
N LEU A 121 7.65 -4.98 -8.19
CA LEU A 121 6.23 -5.31 -7.99
C LEU A 121 6.01 -6.82 -7.92
N ILE A 122 6.60 -7.58 -8.86
CA ILE A 122 6.51 -9.05 -8.89
C ILE A 122 7.14 -9.63 -7.63
N ARG A 123 8.35 -9.21 -7.27
CA ARG A 123 9.01 -9.68 -6.03
C ARG A 123 8.17 -9.43 -4.78
N ALA A 124 7.53 -8.27 -4.68
CA ALA A 124 6.64 -7.96 -3.56
C ALA A 124 5.42 -8.89 -3.53
N ALA A 125 4.82 -9.15 -4.70
CA ALA A 125 3.67 -10.06 -4.82
C ALA A 125 4.03 -11.51 -4.48
N GLU A 126 5.15 -12.02 -4.99
CA GLU A 126 5.64 -13.37 -4.70
C GLU A 126 5.99 -13.56 -3.22
N SER A 127 6.60 -12.53 -2.61
CA SER A 127 6.88 -12.54 -1.17
C SER A 127 5.59 -12.64 -0.35
N ALA A 128 4.57 -11.86 -0.70
CA ALA A 128 3.26 -11.91 -0.06
C ALA A 128 2.57 -13.26 -0.30
N ALA A 129 2.62 -13.79 -1.52
CA ALA A 129 2.09 -15.10 -1.88
C ALA A 129 2.68 -16.22 -1.00
N LYS A 130 4.00 -16.22 -0.85
CA LYS A 130 4.71 -17.18 0.00
C LYS A 130 4.34 -17.04 1.48
N LYS A 131 4.24 -15.79 1.96
CA LYS A 131 3.92 -15.48 3.37
C LYS A 131 2.55 -16.01 3.79
N TYR A 132 1.55 -15.87 2.92
CA TYR A 132 0.16 -16.21 3.24
C TYR A 132 -0.32 -17.54 2.60
N GLY A 133 0.54 -18.23 1.84
CA GLY A 133 0.19 -19.50 1.22
C GLY A 133 -0.87 -19.39 0.13
N VAL A 134 -1.00 -18.21 -0.52
CA VAL A 134 -1.97 -17.97 -1.58
C VAL A 134 -1.25 -17.65 -2.89
N ARG A 135 -1.75 -18.19 -4.01
CA ARG A 135 -1.07 -18.06 -5.30
C ARG A 135 -1.13 -16.61 -5.84
N PHE A 136 -0.01 -16.09 -6.30
CA PHE A 136 0.01 -14.88 -7.12
C PHE A 136 -0.26 -15.24 -8.59
N LEU A 137 -1.33 -14.71 -9.16
CA LEU A 137 -1.63 -14.83 -10.59
C LEU A 137 -0.97 -13.67 -11.34
N TYR A 138 0.21 -13.94 -11.90
CA TYR A 138 0.89 -12.97 -12.74
C TYR A 138 0.27 -12.95 -14.14
N ARG A 139 0.02 -11.72 -14.65
CA ARG A 139 -0.30 -11.42 -16.05
C ARG A 139 0.39 -10.11 -16.43
N ASP A 140 1.05 -10.09 -17.57
CA ASP A 140 1.59 -8.85 -18.12
C ASP A 140 0.48 -8.08 -18.85
N PHE A 141 -0.21 -7.23 -18.08
CA PHE A 141 -1.30 -6.40 -18.64
C PHE A 141 -0.79 -5.15 -19.37
N ARG A 142 0.53 -4.89 -19.42
CA ARG A 142 1.09 -3.69 -20.09
C ARG A 142 0.78 -3.63 -21.57
N VAL A 143 0.58 -4.77 -22.22
CA VAL A 143 0.20 -4.86 -23.62
C VAL A 143 -1.10 -4.11 -23.92
N GLY A 144 -2.05 -4.09 -22.99
CA GLY A 144 -3.34 -3.42 -23.10
C GLY A 144 -3.39 -2.04 -22.45
N TYR A 145 -2.26 -1.47 -21.98
CA TYR A 145 -2.27 -0.18 -21.30
C TYR A 145 -2.94 0.93 -22.08
N ARG A 146 -2.59 1.09 -23.38
CA ARG A 146 -3.15 2.15 -24.23
C ARG A 146 -4.64 1.95 -24.49
N GLU A 147 -5.05 0.73 -24.71
CA GLU A 147 -6.45 0.35 -24.93
C GLU A 147 -7.29 0.64 -23.69
N GLY A 148 -6.85 0.17 -22.50
CA GLY A 148 -7.53 0.45 -21.25
C GLY A 148 -7.64 1.94 -20.92
N GLN A 149 -6.60 2.74 -21.25
CA GLN A 149 -6.64 4.19 -21.09
C GLN A 149 -7.60 4.87 -22.07
N ALA A 150 -7.75 4.39 -23.29
CA ALA A 150 -8.71 4.91 -24.25
C ALA A 150 -10.14 4.63 -23.79
N LYS A 151 -10.46 3.38 -23.44
CA LYS A 151 -11.76 2.98 -22.91
C LYS A 151 -12.12 3.73 -21.62
N ALA A 152 -11.17 3.94 -20.72
CA ALA A 152 -11.39 4.70 -19.51
C ALA A 152 -11.83 6.15 -19.78
N ARG A 153 -11.29 6.79 -20.83
CA ARG A 153 -11.71 8.14 -21.25
C ARG A 153 -13.10 8.13 -21.88
N GLU A 154 -13.39 7.13 -22.74
CA GLU A 154 -14.72 6.95 -23.36
C GLU A 154 -15.80 6.75 -22.30
N LEU A 155 -15.48 6.03 -21.22
CA LEU A 155 -16.37 5.83 -20.08
C LEU A 155 -16.44 7.05 -19.13
N GLY A 156 -15.72 8.13 -19.41
CA GLY A 156 -15.69 9.33 -18.57
C GLY A 156 -15.09 9.12 -17.18
N LEU A 157 -14.24 8.11 -17.00
CA LEU A 157 -13.64 7.80 -15.70
C LEU A 157 -12.64 8.88 -15.27
N TYR A 158 -12.52 9.09 -13.96
CA TYR A 158 -11.53 9.99 -13.40
C TYR A 158 -10.11 9.52 -13.75
N MET A 159 -9.39 10.32 -14.55
CA MET A 159 -8.04 10.02 -15.02
C MET A 159 -7.01 10.63 -14.07
N GLN A 160 -6.29 9.79 -13.34
CA GLN A 160 -5.23 10.24 -12.44
C GLN A 160 -4.06 10.90 -13.20
N LYS A 161 -3.48 11.92 -12.59
CA LYS A 161 -2.38 12.70 -13.20
C LYS A 161 -0.99 12.20 -12.78
N TYR A 162 -0.88 11.40 -11.72
CA TYR A 162 0.36 10.85 -11.17
C TYR A 162 0.12 9.46 -10.56
N CYS A 163 1.19 8.78 -10.13
CA CYS A 163 1.10 7.40 -9.63
C CYS A 163 0.17 7.26 -8.41
N GLY A 164 0.26 8.20 -7.44
CA GLY A 164 -0.66 8.24 -6.32
C GLY A 164 -0.10 8.81 -5.03
N CYS A 165 1.17 8.58 -4.69
CA CYS A 165 1.72 9.11 -3.46
C CYS A 165 2.14 10.59 -3.60
N VAL A 166 2.21 11.30 -2.47
CA VAL A 166 2.62 12.71 -2.41
C VAL A 166 3.96 12.98 -3.12
N PHE A 167 4.92 12.07 -3.00
CA PHE A 167 6.20 12.23 -3.70
C PHE A 167 6.11 12.04 -5.22
N SER A 168 5.16 11.23 -5.71
CA SER A 168 4.92 11.09 -7.15
C SER A 168 4.16 12.28 -7.73
N GLU A 169 3.39 12.99 -6.92
CA GLU A 169 2.82 14.28 -7.26
C GLU A 169 3.93 15.33 -7.41
N GLU A 170 4.80 15.45 -6.42
CA GLU A 170 5.97 16.33 -6.46
C GLU A 170 6.82 16.06 -7.70
N ASP A 171 7.20 14.80 -7.97
CA ASP A 171 7.99 14.41 -9.14
C ASP A 171 7.30 14.79 -10.47
N ARG A 172 5.97 14.82 -10.50
CA ARG A 172 5.19 15.17 -11.69
C ARG A 172 5.20 16.66 -11.99
N TYR A 173 5.12 17.49 -10.96
CA TYR A 173 4.90 18.94 -11.13
C TYR A 173 6.16 19.77 -10.91
N ILE A 174 7.12 19.30 -10.12
CA ILE A 174 8.38 20.00 -9.89
C ILE A 174 9.45 19.47 -10.86
N LYS A 175 9.55 20.12 -12.03
CA LYS A 175 10.46 19.69 -13.10
C LYS A 175 11.94 19.96 -12.83
N ASN A 176 12.26 20.88 -11.91
CA ASN A 176 13.63 21.35 -11.65
C ASN A 176 14.16 20.84 -10.29
N ARG A 177 13.89 19.61 -9.95
CA ARG A 177 14.52 19.02 -8.78
C ARG A 177 16.02 18.95 -9.01
N PRO A 178 16.87 19.52 -8.12
CA PRO A 178 18.31 19.39 -8.27
C PRO A 178 18.66 17.90 -8.33
N LEU A 179 19.45 17.50 -9.32
CA LEU A 179 19.92 16.13 -9.46
C LEU A 179 20.45 15.65 -8.11
N LYS A 180 19.94 14.54 -7.63
CA LYS A 180 20.39 13.96 -6.35
C LYS A 180 21.89 13.81 -6.40
N LYS A 181 22.59 14.35 -5.40
CA LYS A 181 23.99 13.99 -5.20
C LYS A 181 24.05 12.48 -5.11
N PRO A 182 24.94 11.81 -5.85
CA PRO A 182 25.11 10.38 -5.72
C PRO A 182 25.31 10.05 -4.24
N PRO A 183 24.81 8.91 -3.74
CA PRO A 183 24.98 8.54 -2.35
C PRO A 183 26.44 8.71 -2.00
N VAL A 184 26.73 9.46 -0.93
CA VAL A 184 28.09 9.64 -0.43
C VAL A 184 28.64 8.24 -0.23
N GLN A 185 29.62 7.88 -1.05
CA GLN A 185 30.35 6.64 -0.85
C GLN A 185 31.01 6.77 0.53
N ILE A 186 30.47 6.08 1.52
CA ILE A 186 31.13 5.95 2.81
C ILE A 186 32.35 5.10 2.55
N VAL A 187 33.46 5.74 2.19
CA VAL A 187 34.76 5.09 2.15
C VAL A 187 35.05 4.70 3.62
N PRO A 188 35.14 3.41 3.94
CA PRO A 188 35.47 3.02 5.29
C PRO A 188 36.78 3.70 5.66
N LYS A 189 36.77 4.46 6.77
CA LYS A 189 38.03 5.04 7.27
C LYS A 189 39.04 3.92 7.42
N PRO A 190 40.30 4.09 6.93
CA PRO A 190 41.31 3.07 7.08
C PRO A 190 41.43 2.72 8.56
N VAL A 191 41.26 1.43 8.85
CA VAL A 191 41.38 0.92 10.21
C VAL A 191 42.82 1.15 10.64
N ASN A 192 43.01 2.03 11.62
CA ASN A 192 44.35 2.28 12.17
C ASN A 192 44.78 1.01 12.96
N PRO A 193 45.80 0.25 12.49
CA PRO A 193 46.15 -1.04 13.11
C PRO A 193 46.75 -0.94 14.49
N LYS A 194 46.94 0.27 15.07
CA LYS A 194 47.57 0.49 16.35
C LYS A 194 46.64 0.82 17.51
N LYS A 195 45.31 0.65 17.38
CA LYS A 195 44.41 0.68 18.53
C LYS A 195 43.94 -0.73 18.87
N GLU A 196 44.77 -1.46 19.58
CA GLU A 196 44.37 -2.66 20.30
C GLU A 196 43.21 -2.30 21.24
N LYS A 197 42.01 -2.78 20.91
CA LYS A 197 40.84 -2.57 21.77
C LYS A 197 41.04 -3.33 23.07
N LYS A 198 41.30 -2.61 24.17
CA LYS A 198 41.05 -3.18 25.49
C LYS A 198 39.68 -3.80 25.51
N ARG A 199 39.60 -5.12 25.66
CA ARG A 199 38.35 -5.87 25.77
C ARG A 199 37.55 -5.24 26.93
N ARG A 200 36.34 -4.76 26.61
CA ARG A 200 35.37 -4.38 27.63
C ARG A 200 35.10 -5.62 28.51
N PRO A 201 35.06 -5.46 29.84
CA PRO A 201 34.62 -6.55 30.71
C PRO A 201 33.21 -7.01 30.29
N PRO A 202 32.89 -8.29 30.46
CA PRO A 202 31.57 -8.80 30.15
C PRO A 202 30.53 -8.00 30.95
N ARG A 203 29.43 -7.67 30.29
CA ARG A 203 28.28 -6.99 30.88
C ARG A 203 27.77 -7.87 32.03
N PRO A 204 27.53 -7.34 33.23
CA PRO A 204 26.91 -8.13 34.29
C PRO A 204 25.54 -8.65 33.78
N GLU A 205 25.26 -9.92 34.01
CA GLU A 205 23.95 -10.51 33.73
C GLU A 205 22.90 -9.77 34.55
N TRP A 206 21.99 -9.09 33.86
CA TRP A 206 20.79 -8.55 34.47
C TRP A 206 19.84 -9.70 34.79
N THR A 207 19.78 -10.14 36.02
CA THR A 207 18.64 -10.90 36.50
C THR A 207 17.51 -9.92 36.75
N LEU A 208 16.38 -10.13 36.02
CA LEU A 208 15.14 -9.43 36.30
C LEU A 208 14.72 -9.75 37.72
N PRO A 209 14.38 -8.74 38.56
CA PRO A 209 13.77 -9.02 39.84
C PRO A 209 12.45 -9.80 39.59
N GLU A 210 12.24 -10.89 40.34
CA GLU A 210 10.97 -11.59 40.34
C GLU A 210 9.86 -10.59 40.68
N GLN A 211 8.98 -10.34 39.67
CA GLN A 211 7.78 -9.56 39.92
C GLN A 211 6.80 -10.45 40.66
N GLU A 212 6.60 -10.17 41.94
CA GLU A 212 5.48 -10.74 42.69
C GLU A 212 4.18 -10.39 41.95
N ALA A 213 3.41 -11.41 41.63
CA ALA A 213 2.11 -11.26 40.98
C ALA A 213 1.18 -10.41 41.87
N PRO A 214 0.49 -9.41 41.34
CA PRO A 214 -0.44 -8.60 42.11
C PRO A 214 -1.59 -9.46 42.65
N THR A 215 -1.70 -9.51 43.97
CA THR A 215 -2.71 -10.31 44.71
C THR A 215 -4.08 -9.62 44.82
N ARG A 216 -4.43 -8.72 43.91
CA ARG A 216 -5.77 -8.14 43.87
C ARG A 216 -6.41 -8.27 42.49
N PRO A 217 -7.66 -8.75 42.39
CA PRO A 217 -8.43 -8.65 41.17
C PRO A 217 -8.72 -7.18 40.88
N LEU A 218 -8.45 -6.73 39.64
CA LEU A 218 -8.89 -5.44 39.14
C LEU A 218 -10.44 -5.47 39.04
N GLU A 219 -11.11 -4.80 39.95
CA GLU A 219 -12.53 -4.49 39.81
C GLU A 219 -12.68 -3.52 38.63
N MET A 220 -13.37 -3.96 37.58
CA MET A 220 -13.78 -3.12 36.47
C MET A 220 -14.82 -2.13 36.98
N PRO A 221 -14.64 -0.81 36.80
CA PRO A 221 -15.73 0.14 37.07
C PRO A 221 -16.82 -0.06 36.02
N CYS A 222 -18.02 -0.29 36.55
CA CYS A 222 -19.27 -0.34 35.82
C CYS A 222 -19.57 1.01 35.14
N GLU A 223 -20.20 0.89 33.99
CA GLU A 223 -20.77 1.90 33.12
C GLU A 223 -21.12 3.26 33.77
N THR A 224 -20.58 4.35 33.24
CA THR A 224 -21.24 5.67 33.33
C THR A 224 -21.07 6.46 32.04
N GLU A 225 -22.23 6.66 31.41
CA GLU A 225 -22.66 7.77 30.59
C GLU A 225 -21.67 8.48 29.67
N VAL A 226 -21.80 8.17 28.39
CA VAL A 226 -21.27 8.99 27.28
C VAL A 226 -22.16 10.26 27.19
N VAL A 227 -21.73 11.36 27.77
CA VAL A 227 -22.32 12.68 27.49
C VAL A 227 -21.71 13.20 26.19
N ALA A 228 -22.53 13.20 25.14
CA ALA A 228 -22.21 13.83 23.88
C ALA A 228 -22.16 15.34 24.03
N PHE A 229 -20.96 15.93 23.94
CA PHE A 229 -20.79 17.38 23.79
C PHE A 229 -20.50 17.69 22.31
N PHE A 230 -21.55 18.04 21.56
CA PHE A 230 -21.42 18.78 20.32
C PHE A 230 -21.99 20.18 20.54
N PRO A 231 -21.19 21.25 20.44
CA PRO A 231 -21.79 22.59 20.29
C PRO A 231 -22.29 22.70 18.84
N LYS A 232 -23.60 22.96 18.72
CA LYS A 232 -24.20 23.49 17.50
C LYS A 232 -23.77 24.96 17.38
N ASP A 233 -23.62 25.39 16.09
CA ASP A 233 -23.54 26.76 15.64
C ASP A 233 -22.14 27.40 15.62
N THR A 234 -21.47 27.29 14.46
CA THR A 234 -20.76 28.43 13.87
C THR A 234 -20.87 28.34 12.34
N ILE A 235 -21.79 29.10 11.79
CA ILE A 235 -21.85 29.49 10.39
C ILE A 235 -20.75 30.53 10.21
N ILE A 236 -19.88 30.31 9.27
CA ILE A 236 -18.95 31.34 8.76
C ILE A 236 -19.31 31.56 7.29
N GLU A 237 -19.71 32.80 7.01
CA GLU A 237 -19.95 33.37 5.68
C GLU A 237 -18.71 33.31 4.77
#